data_9d56067a66f3c664a1bbdfb0e7a22077
#
_entry.id   9d56067a66f3c664a1bbdfb0e7a22077
#
_cell.length_a   1.000
_cell.length_b   1.000
_cell.length_c   1.000
_cell.angle_alpha   90.00
_cell.angle_beta   90.00
_cell.angle_gamma   90.00
#
_symmetry.space_group_name_H-M   'P 1'
#
loop_
_entity.id
_entity.type
_entity.pdbx_description
1 polymer ?
#
loop_
_entity_poly.entity_id
_entity_poly.type
_entity_poly.pdbx_seq_one_letter_code
_entity_poly.pdbx_strand_id
1 'polypeptide(L)'
;MCIRDRQRVDQKLPHHVEYFHFVDDPYSHLTAQILETFSARYNIELSCYLVSKPPGDNAPEFELLMNLARYDAYMIADKYGLSFEDHKEAPKQDVIDIAQSILAAQDDQSFISCVAEVSHAMWSGDKEELLELSNKFGSASSKEVSEVVARGDARRAELKHYSGAMLYYAGEWYW
;
A
#
# COMPACT_ATOMS: atom_id res chain seq x y z
N MET A 1 12.31 -0.17 -28.22
CA MET A 1 12.14 -1.31 -27.31
C MET A 1 13.44 -1.48 -26.53
N CYS A 2 13.39 -1.38 -25.21
CA CYS A 2 14.54 -1.48 -24.29
C CYS A 2 15.13 -2.90 -24.31
N ILE A 3 16.42 -3.08 -23.97
CA ILE A 3 17.08 -4.39 -23.92
C ILE A 3 16.37 -5.33 -22.93
N ARG A 4 15.93 -4.82 -21.77
CA ARG A 4 15.13 -5.56 -20.78
C ARG A 4 13.80 -6.06 -21.35
N ASP A 5 13.16 -5.25 -22.17
CA ASP A 5 11.89 -5.56 -22.81
C ASP A 5 12.01 -6.69 -23.85
N ARG A 6 13.11 -6.73 -24.58
CA ARG A 6 13.41 -7.83 -25.50
C ARG A 6 13.62 -9.15 -24.74
N GLN A 7 14.45 -9.14 -23.69
CA GLN A 7 14.67 -10.32 -22.86
C GLN A 7 13.39 -10.87 -22.24
N ARG A 8 12.52 -9.95 -21.71
CA ARG A 8 11.22 -10.32 -21.16
C ARG A 8 10.33 -10.99 -22.22
N VAL A 9 10.22 -10.39 -23.40
CA VAL A 9 9.41 -10.94 -24.51
C VAL A 9 9.93 -12.29 -24.97
N ASP A 10 11.24 -12.42 -25.15
CA ASP A 10 11.88 -13.67 -25.59
C ASP A 10 11.70 -14.79 -24.57
N GLN A 11 11.70 -14.48 -23.28
CA GLN A 11 11.52 -15.43 -22.17
C GLN A 11 10.07 -15.57 -21.72
N LYS A 12 9.12 -14.81 -22.29
CA LYS A 12 7.70 -14.77 -21.90
C LYS A 12 7.48 -14.47 -20.41
N LEU A 13 8.35 -13.65 -19.83
CA LEU A 13 8.24 -13.24 -18.43
C LEU A 13 7.18 -12.17 -18.25
N PRO A 14 6.51 -12.11 -17.07
CA PRO A 14 5.59 -11.03 -16.73
C PRO A 14 6.33 -9.70 -16.61
N HIS A 15 5.59 -8.60 -16.60
CA HIS A 15 6.13 -7.30 -16.23
C HIS A 15 6.27 -7.25 -14.71
N HIS A 16 7.45 -6.92 -14.21
CA HIS A 16 7.66 -6.75 -12.78
C HIS A 16 7.31 -5.33 -12.37
N VAL A 17 6.35 -5.19 -11.45
CA VAL A 17 5.87 -3.91 -10.90
C VAL A 17 6.09 -3.94 -9.39
N GLU A 18 6.61 -2.86 -8.83
CA GLU A 18 6.79 -2.70 -7.39
C GLU A 18 5.73 -1.74 -6.85
N TYR A 19 5.01 -2.14 -5.80
CA TYR A 19 3.99 -1.32 -5.13
C TYR A 19 4.44 -0.96 -3.72
N PHE A 20 4.33 0.31 -3.37
CA PHE A 20 4.74 0.86 -2.08
C PHE A 20 3.51 1.34 -1.32
N HIS A 21 3.16 0.63 -0.25
CA HIS A 21 1.98 0.85 0.57
C HIS A 21 2.34 1.50 1.90
N PHE A 22 1.83 2.70 2.14
CA PHE A 22 1.85 3.32 3.47
C PHE A 22 0.48 3.11 4.12
N VAL A 23 0.43 2.40 5.25
CA VAL A 23 -0.82 1.89 5.84
C VAL A 23 -1.81 3.01 6.18
N ASP A 24 -1.31 4.13 6.72
CA ASP A 24 -2.09 5.30 7.12
C ASP A 24 -2.24 6.35 5.98
N ASP A 25 -2.09 5.95 4.73
CA ASP A 25 -2.24 6.85 3.60
C ASP A 25 -3.56 6.62 2.86
N PRO A 26 -4.42 7.65 2.73
CA PRO A 26 -5.71 7.54 2.05
C PRO A 26 -5.61 7.04 0.61
N TYR A 27 -4.59 7.45 -0.12
CA TYR A 27 -4.40 6.99 -1.51
C TYR A 27 -3.93 5.54 -1.58
N SER A 28 -3.15 5.09 -0.57
CA SER A 28 -2.81 3.67 -0.43
C SER A 28 -4.07 2.83 -0.19
N HIS A 29 -5.05 3.33 0.58
CA HIS A 29 -6.35 2.67 0.76
C HIS A 29 -7.14 2.57 -0.55
N LEU A 30 -7.21 3.66 -1.33
CA LEU A 30 -7.87 3.62 -2.64
C LEU A 30 -7.16 2.65 -3.60
N THR A 31 -5.83 2.67 -3.62
CA THR A 31 -5.03 1.78 -4.47
C THR A 31 -5.19 0.31 -4.06
N ALA A 32 -5.27 0.02 -2.77
CA ALA A 32 -5.51 -1.34 -2.25
C ALA A 32 -6.76 -2.01 -2.86
N GLN A 33 -7.83 -1.25 -3.04
CA GLN A 33 -9.10 -1.74 -3.58
C GLN A 33 -9.02 -2.20 -5.05
N ILE A 34 -8.00 -1.77 -5.79
CA ILE A 34 -7.84 -2.13 -7.21
C ILE A 34 -6.70 -3.11 -7.47
N LEU A 35 -5.83 -3.38 -6.49
CA LEU A 35 -4.61 -4.19 -6.71
C LEU A 35 -4.90 -5.60 -7.22
N GLU A 36 -5.90 -6.27 -6.68
CA GLU A 36 -6.27 -7.63 -7.10
C GLU A 36 -6.75 -7.63 -8.56
N THR A 37 -7.67 -6.72 -8.89
CA THR A 37 -8.17 -6.57 -10.26
C THR A 37 -7.06 -6.15 -11.23
N PHE A 38 -6.17 -5.26 -10.80
CA PHE A 38 -5.03 -4.82 -11.58
C PHE A 38 -4.07 -5.97 -11.87
N SER A 39 -3.69 -6.75 -10.85
CA SER A 39 -2.80 -7.90 -11.02
C SER A 39 -3.41 -9.01 -11.90
N ALA A 40 -4.72 -9.25 -11.78
CA ALA A 40 -5.42 -10.24 -12.59
C ALA A 40 -5.61 -9.82 -14.05
N ARG A 41 -5.72 -8.50 -14.31
CA ARG A 41 -5.99 -7.96 -15.64
C ARG A 41 -4.76 -7.93 -16.55
N TYR A 42 -3.58 -7.74 -15.98
CA TYR A 42 -2.34 -7.57 -16.71
C TYR A 42 -1.37 -8.70 -16.44
N ASN A 43 -0.53 -9.03 -17.40
CA ASN A 43 0.54 -10.02 -17.23
C ASN A 43 1.70 -9.39 -16.43
N ILE A 44 1.48 -9.19 -15.13
CA ILE A 44 2.41 -8.56 -14.20
C ILE A 44 2.71 -9.47 -13.02
N GLU A 45 3.87 -9.28 -12.44
CA GLU A 45 4.28 -9.77 -11.13
C GLU A 45 4.44 -8.55 -10.23
N LEU A 46 3.65 -8.50 -9.14
CA LEU A 46 3.68 -7.42 -8.16
C LEU A 46 4.55 -7.80 -6.98
N SER A 47 5.54 -6.95 -6.66
CA SER A 47 6.22 -6.97 -5.36
C SER A 47 5.66 -5.86 -4.48
N CYS A 48 5.17 -6.21 -3.29
CA CYS A 48 4.50 -5.30 -2.37
C CYS A 48 5.42 -4.93 -1.20
N TYR A 49 5.59 -3.64 -0.96
CA TYR A 49 6.43 -3.11 0.10
C TYR A 49 5.61 -2.26 1.06
N LEU A 50 5.61 -2.61 2.35
CA LEU A 50 5.17 -1.68 3.39
C LEU A 50 6.24 -0.62 3.60
N VAL A 51 5.81 0.64 3.67
CA VAL A 51 6.69 1.78 3.87
C VAL A 51 6.20 2.67 5.01
N SER A 52 7.12 3.42 5.60
CA SER A 52 6.81 4.44 6.59
C SER A 52 6.34 5.75 5.94
N LYS A 53 5.85 6.67 6.77
CA LYS A 53 5.55 8.04 6.36
C LYS A 53 6.76 8.71 5.70
N PRO A 54 6.53 9.69 4.79
CA PRO A 54 7.61 10.46 4.20
C PRO A 54 8.52 11.10 5.26
N PRO A 55 9.84 11.16 5.04
CA PRO A 55 10.74 11.93 5.91
C PRO A 55 10.30 13.39 6.04
N GLY A 56 10.53 14.01 7.21
CA GLY A 56 10.05 15.37 7.52
C GLY A 56 10.47 16.45 6.52
N ASP A 57 11.64 16.32 5.92
CA ASP A 57 12.13 17.25 4.89
C ASP A 57 11.30 17.20 3.59
N ASN A 58 10.66 16.06 3.31
CA ASN A 58 9.81 15.85 2.13
C ASN A 58 8.32 16.13 2.39
N ALA A 59 7.92 16.22 3.66
CA ALA A 59 6.55 16.53 4.07
C ALA A 59 6.56 17.38 5.37
N PRO A 60 6.99 18.64 5.31
CA PRO A 60 7.17 19.49 6.50
C PRO A 60 5.87 19.75 7.25
N GLU A 61 4.73 19.80 6.56
CA GLU A 61 3.38 19.98 7.13
C GLU A 61 2.58 18.67 7.02
N PHE A 62 3.14 17.57 7.51
CA PHE A 62 2.61 16.22 7.30
C PHE A 62 1.13 16.09 7.72
N GLU A 63 0.74 16.59 8.89
CA GLU A 63 -0.64 16.51 9.38
C GLU A 63 -1.63 17.26 8.47
N LEU A 64 -1.23 18.44 7.99
CA LEU A 64 -2.06 19.23 7.07
C LEU A 64 -2.19 18.51 5.72
N LEU A 65 -1.09 17.93 5.23
CA LEU A 65 -1.08 17.14 4.00
C LEU A 65 -2.00 15.92 4.11
N MET A 66 -1.97 15.19 5.23
CA MET A 66 -2.83 14.03 5.46
C MET A 66 -4.30 14.39 5.60
N ASN A 67 -4.61 15.55 6.21
CA ASN A 67 -5.99 16.06 6.26
C ASN A 67 -6.51 16.36 4.84
N LEU A 68 -5.70 17.00 4.01
CA LEU A 68 -6.04 17.27 2.62
C LEU A 68 -6.19 15.98 1.81
N ALA A 69 -5.27 15.03 1.98
CA ALA A 69 -5.30 13.74 1.30
C ALA A 69 -6.56 12.93 1.63
N ARG A 70 -7.01 12.92 2.90
CA ARG A 70 -8.28 12.28 3.28
C ARG A 70 -9.48 12.90 2.58
N TYR A 71 -9.56 14.23 2.58
CA TYR A 71 -10.63 14.94 1.89
C TYR A 71 -10.64 14.67 0.38
N ASP A 72 -9.47 14.72 -0.24
CA ASP A 72 -9.32 14.46 -1.67
C ASP A 72 -9.67 13.02 -2.03
N ALA A 73 -9.16 12.03 -1.28
CA ALA A 73 -9.48 10.62 -1.47
C ALA A 73 -11.01 10.37 -1.37
N TYR A 74 -11.67 10.96 -0.39
CA TYR A 74 -13.13 10.92 -0.27
C TYR A 74 -13.83 11.49 -1.51
N MET A 75 -13.38 12.65 -2.01
CA MET A 75 -14.00 13.31 -3.16
C MET A 75 -13.81 12.56 -4.48
N ILE A 76 -12.72 11.81 -4.62
CA ILE A 76 -12.43 11.08 -5.86
C ILE A 76 -12.90 9.63 -5.86
N ALA A 77 -13.10 9.02 -4.69
CA ALA A 77 -13.44 7.60 -4.56
C ALA A 77 -14.63 7.19 -5.42
N ASP A 78 -15.76 7.82 -5.28
CA ASP A 78 -17.00 7.53 -6.04
C ASP A 78 -16.80 7.63 -7.55
N LYS A 79 -15.97 8.57 -8.00
CA LYS A 79 -15.69 8.78 -9.44
C LYS A 79 -15.00 7.55 -10.06
N TYR A 80 -14.23 6.83 -9.26
CA TYR A 80 -13.51 5.63 -9.69
C TYR A 80 -14.19 4.33 -9.27
N GLY A 81 -15.40 4.41 -8.67
CA GLY A 81 -16.13 3.25 -8.17
C GLY A 81 -15.46 2.61 -6.94
N LEU A 82 -14.74 3.41 -6.15
CA LEU A 82 -14.07 3.02 -4.92
C LEU A 82 -14.83 3.57 -3.71
N SER A 83 -14.52 3.08 -2.52
CA SER A 83 -15.09 3.56 -1.27
C SER A 83 -14.06 4.26 -0.39
N PHE A 84 -14.49 5.34 0.26
CA PHE A 84 -13.75 5.99 1.33
C PHE A 84 -14.77 6.60 2.30
N GLU A 85 -15.02 5.91 3.43
CA GLU A 85 -16.21 6.18 4.24
C GLU A 85 -16.09 7.41 5.13
N ASP A 86 -14.96 7.60 5.80
CA ASP A 86 -14.76 8.76 6.67
C ASP A 86 -13.45 9.50 6.36
N HIS A 87 -13.61 10.76 5.95
CA HIS A 87 -12.51 11.68 5.64
C HIS A 87 -12.18 12.65 6.78
N LYS A 88 -12.99 12.70 7.84
CA LYS A 88 -12.90 13.73 8.89
C LYS A 88 -11.88 13.39 9.94
N GLU A 89 -11.78 12.12 10.30
CA GLU A 89 -10.89 11.65 11.35
C GLU A 89 -9.82 10.71 10.80
N ALA A 90 -8.61 10.81 11.35
CA ALA A 90 -7.56 9.84 11.09
C ALA A 90 -7.86 8.54 11.85
N PRO A 91 -7.48 7.37 11.32
CA PRO A 91 -7.53 6.12 12.07
C PRO A 91 -6.73 6.23 13.37
N LYS A 92 -7.20 5.57 14.43
CA LYS A 92 -6.47 5.52 15.69
C LYS A 92 -5.23 4.65 15.57
N GLN A 93 -4.18 4.99 16.33
CA GLN A 93 -2.90 4.28 16.25
C GLN A 93 -3.03 2.78 16.52
N ASP A 94 -3.90 2.36 17.45
CA ASP A 94 -4.08 0.96 17.76
C ASP A 94 -4.70 0.12 16.62
N VAL A 95 -5.58 0.72 15.77
CA VAL A 95 -6.09 0.03 14.58
C VAL A 95 -5.06 0.04 13.45
N ILE A 96 -4.26 1.11 13.31
CA ILE A 96 -3.14 1.18 12.38
C ILE A 96 -2.12 0.08 12.70
N ASP A 97 -1.75 -0.07 13.96
CA ASP A 97 -0.76 -1.06 14.43
C ASP A 97 -1.24 -2.50 14.11
N ILE A 98 -2.53 -2.80 14.31
CA ILE A 98 -3.09 -4.11 13.98
C ILE A 98 -3.06 -4.33 12.48
N ALA A 99 -3.54 -3.39 11.67
CA ALA A 99 -3.53 -3.49 10.22
C ALA A 99 -2.11 -3.69 9.67
N GLN A 100 -1.16 -2.91 10.17
CA GLN A 100 0.25 -3.01 9.77
C GLN A 100 0.85 -4.37 10.14
N SER A 101 0.48 -4.94 11.31
CA SER A 101 0.97 -6.26 11.72
C SER A 101 0.42 -7.39 10.83
N ILE A 102 -0.84 -7.29 10.41
CA ILE A 102 -1.45 -8.24 9.47
C ILE A 102 -0.73 -8.18 8.12
N LEU A 103 -0.59 -6.98 7.56
CA LEU A 103 0.03 -6.80 6.25
C LEU A 103 1.52 -7.17 6.23
N ALA A 104 2.24 -6.93 7.33
CA ALA A 104 3.65 -7.30 7.45
C ALA A 104 3.90 -8.81 7.51
N ALA A 105 2.89 -9.61 7.85
CA ALA A 105 2.97 -11.07 7.88
C ALA A 105 2.77 -11.72 6.50
N GLN A 106 2.41 -10.94 5.46
CA GLN A 106 2.02 -11.47 4.16
C GLN A 106 3.20 -11.55 3.18
N ASP A 107 3.16 -12.57 2.32
CA ASP A 107 3.88 -12.53 1.04
C ASP A 107 3.11 -11.68 0.01
N ASP A 108 3.71 -11.42 -1.15
CA ASP A 108 3.13 -10.55 -2.17
C ASP A 108 1.72 -10.99 -2.61
N GLN A 109 1.49 -12.28 -2.79
CA GLN A 109 0.19 -12.80 -3.25
C GLN A 109 -0.88 -12.68 -2.17
N SER A 110 -0.54 -13.03 -0.94
CA SER A 110 -1.43 -12.91 0.23
C SER A 110 -1.72 -11.44 0.54
N PHE A 111 -0.71 -10.57 0.40
CA PHE A 111 -0.87 -9.13 0.55
C PHE A 111 -1.91 -8.58 -0.42
N ILE A 112 -1.78 -8.87 -1.72
CA ILE A 112 -2.72 -8.42 -2.76
C ILE A 112 -4.15 -8.87 -2.45
N SER A 113 -4.33 -10.09 -1.93
CA SER A 113 -5.65 -10.65 -1.66
C SER A 113 -6.32 -10.10 -0.39
N CYS A 114 -5.55 -9.59 0.58
CA CYS A 114 -6.11 -9.14 1.86
C CYS A 114 -6.03 -7.62 2.10
N VAL A 115 -5.17 -6.88 1.39
CA VAL A 115 -4.89 -5.48 1.70
C VAL A 115 -6.13 -4.58 1.62
N ALA A 116 -7.05 -4.84 0.70
CA ALA A 116 -8.29 -4.07 0.59
C ALA A 116 -9.20 -4.26 1.82
N GLU A 117 -9.39 -5.52 2.26
CA GLU A 117 -10.21 -5.88 3.42
C GLU A 117 -9.60 -5.30 4.72
N VAL A 118 -8.30 -5.47 4.91
CA VAL A 118 -7.56 -4.95 6.08
C VAL A 118 -7.59 -3.41 6.12
N SER A 119 -7.36 -2.75 4.98
CA SER A 119 -7.41 -1.28 4.89
C SER A 119 -8.82 -0.75 5.16
N HIS A 120 -9.87 -1.43 4.66
CA HIS A 120 -11.25 -1.04 4.90
C HIS A 120 -11.59 -1.10 6.41
N ALA A 121 -11.31 -2.21 7.07
CA ALA A 121 -11.53 -2.36 8.51
C ALA A 121 -10.76 -1.31 9.34
N MET A 122 -9.53 -0.98 8.93
CA MET A 122 -8.73 0.06 9.57
C MET A 122 -9.36 1.45 9.40
N TRP A 123 -9.76 1.83 8.18
CA TRP A 123 -10.31 3.16 7.89
C TRP A 123 -11.72 3.34 8.46
N SER A 124 -12.52 2.28 8.60
CA SER A 124 -13.79 2.30 9.33
C SER A 124 -13.64 2.27 10.85
N GLY A 125 -12.41 2.05 11.36
CA GLY A 125 -12.13 1.96 12.80
C GLY A 125 -12.67 0.68 13.44
N ASP A 126 -12.98 -0.35 12.63
CA ASP A 126 -13.52 -1.61 13.10
C ASP A 126 -12.41 -2.53 13.64
N LYS A 127 -12.15 -2.35 14.94
CA LYS A 127 -11.13 -3.12 15.63
C LYS A 127 -11.49 -4.60 15.78
N GLU A 128 -12.78 -4.92 15.88
CA GLU A 128 -13.23 -6.31 16.01
C GLU A 128 -12.98 -7.05 14.69
N GLU A 129 -13.34 -6.47 13.58
CA GLU A 129 -13.03 -7.01 12.24
C GLU A 129 -11.51 -7.17 12.04
N LEU A 130 -10.70 -6.19 12.42
CA LEU A 130 -9.24 -6.31 12.33
C LEU A 130 -8.68 -7.48 13.15
N LEU A 131 -9.24 -7.76 14.34
CA LEU A 131 -8.83 -8.92 15.14
C LEU A 131 -9.25 -10.25 14.50
N GLU A 132 -10.40 -10.31 13.84
CA GLU A 132 -10.82 -11.47 13.05
C GLU A 132 -9.91 -11.68 11.84
N LEU A 133 -9.55 -10.60 11.12
CA LEU A 133 -8.60 -10.64 10.02
C LEU A 133 -7.20 -11.06 10.48
N SER A 134 -6.76 -10.61 11.66
CA SER A 134 -5.50 -11.06 12.27
C SER A 134 -5.49 -12.57 12.55
N ASN A 135 -6.61 -13.13 13.01
CA ASN A 135 -6.76 -14.57 13.18
C ASN A 135 -6.79 -15.33 11.86
N LYS A 136 -7.38 -14.74 10.80
CA LYS A 136 -7.53 -15.34 9.48
C LYS A 136 -6.20 -15.35 8.69
N PHE A 137 -5.47 -14.24 8.70
CA PHE A 137 -4.28 -14.02 7.87
C PHE A 137 -2.96 -14.13 8.64
N GLY A 138 -3.02 -14.16 9.96
CA GLY A 138 -1.85 -14.06 10.83
C GLY A 138 -1.42 -12.60 11.07
N SER A 139 -0.46 -12.44 11.95
CA SER A 139 0.13 -11.13 12.27
C SER A 139 1.60 -11.26 12.61
N ALA A 140 2.38 -10.26 12.22
CA ALA A 140 3.80 -10.14 12.54
C ALA A 140 4.01 -9.51 13.91
N SER A 141 5.09 -9.88 14.60
CA SER A 141 5.53 -9.18 15.80
C SER A 141 6.00 -7.76 15.51
N SER A 142 6.03 -6.88 16.50
CA SER A 142 6.52 -5.51 16.33
C SER A 142 7.94 -5.43 15.75
N LYS A 143 8.78 -6.42 16.04
CA LYS A 143 10.13 -6.51 15.47
C LYS A 143 10.07 -6.83 13.99
N GLU A 144 9.28 -7.83 13.59
CA GLU A 144 9.11 -8.20 12.18
C GLU A 144 8.47 -7.06 11.37
N VAL A 145 7.47 -6.37 11.93
CA VAL A 145 6.89 -5.15 11.32
C VAL A 145 7.98 -4.13 11.04
N SER A 146 8.83 -3.83 12.03
CA SER A 146 9.92 -2.87 11.87
C SER A 146 10.92 -3.27 10.78
N GLU A 147 11.25 -4.56 10.70
CA GLU A 147 12.16 -5.10 9.68
C GLU A 147 11.54 -5.05 8.26
N VAL A 148 10.25 -5.36 8.15
CA VAL A 148 9.51 -5.28 6.86
C VAL A 148 9.44 -3.86 6.36
N VAL A 149 9.04 -2.91 7.22
CA VAL A 149 8.95 -1.47 6.86
C VAL A 149 10.33 -0.91 6.52
N ALA A 150 11.36 -1.21 7.31
CA ALA A 150 12.72 -0.74 7.02
C ALA A 150 13.24 -1.25 5.66
N ARG A 151 12.90 -2.48 5.28
CA ARG A 151 13.22 -3.04 3.96
C ARG A 151 12.47 -2.30 2.83
N GLY A 152 11.20 -2.00 3.01
CA GLY A 152 10.41 -1.22 2.07
C GLY A 152 10.94 0.21 1.91
N ASP A 153 11.26 0.87 3.02
CA ASP A 153 11.86 2.21 3.01
C ASP A 153 13.22 2.25 2.31
N ALA A 154 14.08 1.25 2.57
CA ALA A 154 15.36 1.13 1.91
C ALA A 154 15.18 0.96 0.38
N ARG A 155 14.23 0.10 -0.05
CA ARG A 155 13.93 -0.10 -1.47
C ARG A 155 13.40 1.16 -2.12
N ARG A 156 12.45 1.85 -1.49
CA ARG A 156 11.90 3.14 -1.97
C ARG A 156 12.98 4.21 -2.10
N ALA A 157 13.87 4.30 -1.11
CA ALA A 157 14.99 5.25 -1.12
C ALA A 157 16.01 4.94 -2.23
N GLU A 158 16.33 3.66 -2.47
CA GLU A 158 17.17 3.23 -3.59
C GLU A 158 16.62 3.70 -4.93
N LEU A 159 15.29 3.66 -5.09
CA LEU A 159 14.58 4.14 -6.26
C LEU A 159 14.34 5.66 -6.26
N LYS A 160 14.87 6.37 -5.26
CA LYS A 160 14.85 7.85 -5.13
C LYS A 160 13.44 8.43 -5.01
N HIS A 161 12.57 7.78 -4.22
CA HIS A 161 11.25 8.27 -3.90
C HIS A 161 10.98 8.26 -2.39
N TYR A 162 9.91 8.95 -1.96
CA TYR A 162 9.60 9.13 -0.54
C TYR A 162 8.12 8.94 -0.19
N SER A 163 7.21 8.86 -1.18
CA SER A 163 5.76 8.74 -0.94
C SER A 163 5.29 7.29 -0.84
N GLY A 164 4.09 7.09 -0.29
CA GLY A 164 3.29 5.88 -0.40
C GLY A 164 2.35 5.91 -1.60
N ALA A 165 1.47 4.92 -1.74
CA ALA A 165 0.51 4.75 -2.84
C ALA A 165 1.15 4.80 -4.24
N MET A 166 2.37 4.31 -4.36
CA MET A 166 3.18 4.46 -5.56
C MET A 166 3.44 3.11 -6.22
N LEU A 167 3.37 3.09 -7.53
CA LEU A 167 3.81 1.98 -8.36
C LEU A 167 5.10 2.36 -9.10
N TYR A 168 6.05 1.44 -9.17
CA TYR A 168 7.28 1.61 -9.92
C TYR A 168 7.38 0.55 -11.00
N TYR A 169 7.53 0.98 -12.24
CA TYR A 169 7.66 0.09 -13.38
C TYR A 169 8.63 0.65 -14.42
N ALA A 170 9.57 -0.17 -14.88
CA ALA A 170 10.50 0.11 -15.98
C ALA A 170 11.33 1.41 -15.84
N GLY A 171 11.59 1.87 -14.61
CA GLY A 171 12.35 3.09 -14.34
C GLY A 171 11.49 4.33 -14.07
N GLU A 172 10.17 4.20 -14.11
CA GLU A 172 9.21 5.28 -13.94
C GLU A 172 8.30 5.04 -12.73
N TRP A 173 7.86 6.14 -12.10
CA TRP A 173 6.91 6.14 -10.99
C TRP A 173 5.51 6.50 -11.47
N TYR A 174 4.50 5.81 -10.91
CA TYR A 174 3.08 6.01 -11.20
C TYR A 174 2.31 6.14 -9.89
N TRP A 175 1.34 7.07 -9.85
CA TRP A 175 0.45 7.35 -8.72
C TRP A 175 -0.96 7.70 -9.18
#